data_0b0710191885dae8439d2e84741f2d6f
#
_entry.id   0b0710191885dae8439d2e84741f2d6f
#
_cell.length_a   1.000
_cell.length_b   1.000
_cell.length_c   1.000
_cell.angle_alpha   90.00
_cell.angle_beta   90.00
_cell.angle_gamma   90.00
#
_symmetry.space_group_name_H-M   'P 1'
#
loop_
_entity.id
_entity.type
_entity.pdbx_description
1 polymer ?
#
loop_
_entity_poly.entity_id
_entity_poly.type
_entity_poly.pdbx_seq_one_letter_code
_entity_poly.pdbx_strand_id
1 'polypeptide(L)'
;MKKEKIIYDKKRLVWVGQFHDLQKSGTSHPPRVTLGTSEECKYKATKRGPVRRSESELVKWLTVLYDKKRHEYETKQEAIESIARGKLADGPLIQGLMQNWIDDDVQPSSKPGTVIEYRRTCTLFLDICGNFRIRKFRKLHANKFQNGLTGRDLSDSSVRKHQTQLQVFLNWSFTEEHLDKPVRIKKIKVSYRGPEIYSEAELKILQATIETALKSNPNSFQKRCIKNHLRAFMLARHSVLRNGEILNLPLRHLLLDETLIRVSAVPEIDWSTKTRQERFVPMNPELHEFLKIDMQGRQSQERWFLDNGKGGQAFSTNSQLTQALRRHKKRCGLDRVGLKPLQSLRSTGITSMLANGGKMDFVMKIAGHSNPQTTLNHYVRSENFDLQDTVNLLSN
;
A
#
# COMPACT_ATOMS: atom_id res chain seq x y z
N MET A 1 -13.63 -13.41 30.49
CA MET A 1 -14.12 -14.39 29.51
C MET A 1 -14.64 -15.59 30.28
N LYS A 2 -15.88 -16.02 30.10
CA LYS A 2 -16.36 -17.23 30.75
C LYS A 2 -15.63 -18.41 30.10
N LYS A 3 -14.72 -19.06 30.85
CA LYS A 3 -13.93 -20.24 30.42
C LYS A 3 -14.80 -21.42 29.89
N GLU A 4 -16.10 -21.36 30.13
CA GLU A 4 -17.10 -22.39 29.81
C GLU A 4 -17.42 -22.52 28.30
N LYS A 5 -17.02 -21.55 27.47
CA LYS A 5 -17.35 -21.53 26.03
C LYS A 5 -16.33 -22.26 25.15
N ILE A 6 -15.12 -22.46 25.66
CA ILE A 6 -14.05 -23.15 24.94
C ILE A 6 -13.52 -24.27 25.81
N ILE A 7 -13.64 -25.50 25.33
CA ILE A 7 -13.23 -26.71 26.03
C ILE A 7 -12.21 -27.52 25.22
N TYR A 8 -11.34 -28.23 25.92
CA TYR A 8 -10.44 -29.18 25.28
C TYR A 8 -11.03 -30.59 25.33
N ASP A 9 -11.33 -31.16 24.17
CA ASP A 9 -11.79 -32.55 24.04
C ASP A 9 -10.57 -33.49 24.06
N LYS A 10 -10.33 -34.13 25.18
CA LYS A 10 -9.19 -35.02 25.42
C LYS A 10 -9.23 -36.28 24.57
N LYS A 11 -10.43 -36.77 24.19
CA LYS A 11 -10.57 -37.97 23.34
C LYS A 11 -10.20 -37.70 21.90
N ARG A 12 -10.58 -36.55 21.38
CA ARG A 12 -10.33 -36.13 19.98
C ARG A 12 -9.08 -35.28 19.82
N LEU A 13 -8.42 -34.90 20.91
CA LEU A 13 -7.25 -34.01 20.94
C LEU A 13 -7.46 -32.68 20.21
N VAL A 14 -8.64 -32.10 20.36
CA VAL A 14 -9.04 -30.84 19.70
C VAL A 14 -9.62 -29.84 20.69
N TRP A 15 -9.49 -28.55 20.37
CA TRP A 15 -10.21 -27.48 21.06
C TRP A 15 -11.58 -27.27 20.41
N VAL A 16 -12.61 -27.16 21.22
CA VAL A 16 -14.01 -27.07 20.79
C VAL A 16 -14.64 -25.82 21.38
N GLY A 17 -15.25 -25.00 20.52
CA GLY A 17 -16.11 -23.89 20.93
C GLY A 17 -17.55 -24.39 21.13
N GLN A 18 -18.21 -23.96 22.20
CA GLN A 18 -19.63 -24.26 22.50
C GLN A 18 -20.43 -22.96 22.49
N PHE A 19 -21.55 -22.93 21.78
CA PHE A 19 -22.44 -21.77 21.64
C PHE A 19 -23.70 -21.95 22.48
N HIS A 20 -23.59 -21.80 23.81
CA HIS A 20 -24.68 -22.05 24.75
C HIS A 20 -25.91 -21.16 24.49
N ASP A 21 -25.68 -19.91 24.11
CA ASP A 21 -26.71 -18.94 23.77
C ASP A 21 -27.41 -19.21 22.42
N LEU A 22 -26.85 -20.11 21.61
CA LEU A 22 -27.44 -20.55 20.34
C LEU A 22 -28.08 -21.94 20.42
N GLN A 23 -28.24 -22.48 21.63
CA GLN A 23 -28.88 -23.77 21.83
C GLN A 23 -30.38 -23.64 21.53
N LYS A 24 -30.86 -24.47 20.58
CA LYS A 24 -32.29 -24.51 20.25
C LYS A 24 -33.07 -25.25 21.32
N SER A 25 -34.31 -24.80 21.57
CA SER A 25 -35.26 -25.51 22.43
C SER A 25 -35.44 -26.96 21.94
N GLY A 26 -35.31 -27.91 22.86
CA GLY A 26 -35.40 -29.36 22.54
C GLY A 26 -34.13 -30.06 22.15
N THR A 27 -32.97 -29.36 22.07
CA THR A 27 -31.68 -30.01 21.87
C THR A 27 -30.94 -30.27 23.18
N SER A 28 -30.34 -31.47 23.33
CA SER A 28 -29.65 -31.84 24.58
C SER A 28 -28.30 -31.13 24.80
N HIS A 29 -27.74 -30.58 23.76
CA HIS A 29 -26.40 -29.94 23.81
C HIS A 29 -26.34 -28.70 22.96
N PRO A 30 -25.54 -27.66 23.39
CA PRO A 30 -25.28 -26.47 22.57
C PRO A 30 -24.52 -26.84 21.29
N PRO A 31 -24.67 -26.04 20.21
CA PRO A 31 -23.87 -26.20 19.02
C PRO A 31 -22.37 -26.17 19.34
N ARG A 32 -21.61 -27.06 18.70
CA ARG A 32 -20.18 -27.22 18.91
C ARG A 32 -19.42 -27.06 17.59
N VAL A 33 -18.25 -26.44 17.62
CA VAL A 33 -17.35 -26.29 16.48
C VAL A 33 -15.92 -26.59 16.89
N THR A 34 -15.20 -27.30 16.06
CA THR A 34 -13.76 -27.52 16.26
C THR A 34 -13.00 -26.23 15.95
N LEU A 35 -12.19 -25.75 16.88
CA LEU A 35 -11.34 -24.58 16.74
C LEU A 35 -9.97 -24.93 16.15
N GLY A 36 -9.46 -26.11 16.47
CA GLY A 36 -8.19 -26.61 15.98
C GLY A 36 -7.67 -27.82 16.75
N THR A 37 -6.70 -28.53 16.19
CA THR A 37 -6.02 -29.62 16.87
C THR A 37 -5.15 -29.09 18.03
N SER A 38 -4.81 -29.98 18.96
CA SER A 38 -3.91 -29.63 20.09
C SER A 38 -2.59 -29.04 19.60
N GLU A 39 -2.01 -29.53 18.51
CA GLU A 39 -0.75 -29.07 17.97
C GLU A 39 -0.85 -27.71 17.27
N GLU A 40 -1.83 -27.53 16.39
CA GLU A 40 -2.08 -26.25 15.73
C GLU A 40 -2.31 -25.11 16.74
N CYS A 41 -2.99 -25.43 17.84
CA CYS A 41 -3.26 -24.44 18.89
C CYS A 41 -2.02 -24.12 19.72
N LYS A 42 -1.12 -25.08 19.95
CA LYS A 42 0.08 -24.90 20.79
C LYS A 42 1.15 -24.03 20.14
N TYR A 43 1.26 -24.02 18.82
CA TYR A 43 2.34 -23.36 18.10
C TYR A 43 1.84 -22.25 17.19
N LYS A 44 2.64 -21.19 17.06
CA LYS A 44 2.45 -20.12 16.07
C LYS A 44 3.60 -20.18 15.04
N ALA A 45 3.28 -20.03 13.77
CA ALA A 45 4.29 -19.91 12.73
C ALA A 45 5.03 -18.57 12.85
N THR A 46 6.36 -18.61 12.78
CA THR A 46 7.19 -17.42 12.72
C THR A 46 8.20 -17.57 11.59
N LYS A 47 8.85 -16.47 11.18
CA LYS A 47 9.90 -16.48 10.14
C LYS A 47 11.10 -17.39 10.53
N ARG A 48 11.25 -17.72 11.81
CA ARG A 48 12.33 -18.58 12.34
C ARG A 48 11.86 -20.00 12.69
N GLY A 49 10.62 -20.37 12.31
CA GLY A 49 10.01 -21.65 12.61
C GLY A 49 8.87 -21.57 13.64
N PRO A 50 8.25 -22.71 13.98
CA PRO A 50 7.14 -22.76 14.91
C PRO A 50 7.61 -22.45 16.34
N VAL A 51 6.94 -21.51 17.00
CA VAL A 51 7.19 -21.12 18.39
C VAL A 51 5.98 -21.48 19.24
N ARG A 52 6.20 -22.08 20.39
CA ARG A 52 5.13 -22.43 21.33
C ARG A 52 4.47 -21.16 21.88
N ARG A 53 3.13 -21.12 21.86
CA ARG A 53 2.37 -20.03 22.48
C ARG A 53 2.46 -20.10 24.00
N SER A 54 2.55 -18.95 24.66
CA SER A 54 2.28 -18.85 26.08
C SER A 54 0.79 -19.12 26.36
N GLU A 55 0.44 -19.40 27.61
CA GLU A 55 -0.96 -19.65 27.99
C GLU A 55 -1.86 -18.44 27.64
N SER A 56 -1.38 -17.23 27.88
CA SER A 56 -2.09 -16.00 27.56
C SER A 56 -2.27 -15.79 26.03
N GLU A 57 -1.26 -16.11 25.24
CA GLU A 57 -1.34 -16.07 23.76
C GLU A 57 -2.29 -17.13 23.22
N LEU A 58 -2.27 -18.33 23.81
CA LEU A 58 -3.18 -19.41 23.45
C LEU A 58 -4.64 -19.03 23.70
N VAL A 59 -4.94 -18.47 24.88
CA VAL A 59 -6.29 -17.99 25.22
C VAL A 59 -6.75 -16.91 24.27
N LYS A 60 -5.91 -15.92 23.98
CA LYS A 60 -6.25 -14.85 23.01
C LYS A 60 -6.53 -15.43 21.61
N TRP A 61 -5.67 -16.32 21.15
CA TRP A 61 -5.83 -16.92 19.82
C TRP A 61 -7.08 -17.79 19.71
N LEU A 62 -7.37 -18.62 20.73
CA LEU A 62 -8.60 -19.41 20.79
C LEU A 62 -9.86 -18.54 20.86
N THR A 63 -9.79 -17.38 21.52
CA THR A 63 -10.89 -16.42 21.57
C THR A 63 -11.19 -15.87 20.17
N VAL A 64 -10.17 -15.43 19.46
CA VAL A 64 -10.32 -14.92 18.07
C VAL A 64 -10.91 -15.99 17.16
N LEU A 65 -10.44 -17.23 17.26
CA LEU A 65 -11.00 -18.34 16.49
C LEU A 65 -12.42 -18.67 16.89
N TYR A 66 -12.74 -18.64 18.16
CA TYR A 66 -14.10 -18.85 18.66
C TYR A 66 -15.07 -17.81 18.08
N ASP A 67 -14.70 -16.53 18.13
CA ASP A 67 -15.54 -15.45 17.62
C ASP A 67 -15.72 -15.57 16.10
N LYS A 68 -14.64 -15.90 15.36
CA LYS A 68 -14.68 -16.16 13.92
C LYS A 68 -15.63 -17.33 13.60
N LYS A 69 -15.46 -18.48 14.26
CA LYS A 69 -16.27 -19.68 14.05
C LYS A 69 -17.72 -19.52 14.48
N ARG A 70 -17.94 -18.75 15.54
CA ARG A 70 -19.29 -18.39 15.95
C ARG A 70 -19.99 -17.57 14.88
N HIS A 71 -19.33 -16.56 14.35
CA HIS A 71 -19.90 -15.73 13.28
C HIS A 71 -20.19 -16.53 12.00
N GLU A 72 -19.29 -17.43 11.59
CA GLU A 72 -19.52 -18.37 10.48
C GLU A 72 -20.76 -19.24 10.74
N TYR A 73 -20.92 -19.76 11.97
CA TYR A 73 -22.06 -20.58 12.35
C TYR A 73 -23.37 -19.78 12.34
N GLU A 74 -23.41 -18.60 12.94
CA GLU A 74 -24.56 -17.71 12.97
C GLU A 74 -25.03 -17.34 11.55
N THR A 75 -24.09 -16.96 10.68
CA THR A 75 -24.39 -16.64 9.28
C THR A 75 -24.99 -17.84 8.54
N LYS A 76 -24.43 -19.04 8.75
CA LYS A 76 -24.95 -20.27 8.14
C LYS A 76 -26.34 -20.63 8.66
N GLN A 77 -26.60 -20.50 9.96
CA GLN A 77 -27.92 -20.77 10.56
C GLN A 77 -28.97 -19.77 10.07
N GLU A 78 -28.63 -18.49 10.00
CA GLU A 78 -29.51 -17.46 9.45
C GLU A 78 -29.88 -17.72 7.99
N ALA A 79 -28.94 -18.19 7.17
CA ALA A 79 -29.20 -18.60 5.79
C ALA A 79 -30.17 -19.78 5.71
N ILE A 80 -29.96 -20.81 6.53
CA ILE A 80 -30.84 -22.01 6.59
C ILE A 80 -32.26 -21.63 7.03
N GLU A 81 -32.40 -20.82 8.08
CA GLU A 81 -33.71 -20.38 8.56
C GLU A 81 -34.46 -19.48 7.58
N SER A 82 -33.71 -18.67 6.82
CA SER A 82 -34.25 -17.82 5.75
C SER A 82 -34.80 -18.66 4.58
N ILE A 83 -34.12 -19.73 4.22
CA ILE A 83 -34.57 -20.71 3.20
C ILE A 83 -35.81 -21.45 3.70
N ALA A 84 -35.81 -21.91 4.96
CA ALA A 84 -36.92 -22.65 5.55
C ALA A 84 -38.22 -21.83 5.66
N ARG A 85 -38.13 -20.49 5.76
CA ARG A 85 -39.30 -19.59 5.82
C ARG A 85 -39.85 -19.23 4.43
N GLY A 86 -39.30 -19.78 3.32
CA GLY A 86 -39.74 -19.49 1.95
C GLY A 86 -39.52 -18.02 1.53
N LYS A 87 -38.81 -17.25 2.33
CA LYS A 87 -38.35 -15.90 1.94
C LYS A 87 -37.06 -16.07 1.15
N LEU A 88 -37.04 -15.55 -0.09
CA LEU A 88 -35.79 -15.35 -0.81
C LEU A 88 -34.82 -14.65 0.15
N ALA A 89 -33.75 -15.33 0.55
CA ALA A 89 -32.79 -14.77 1.49
C ALA A 89 -32.29 -13.45 0.92
N ASP A 90 -32.36 -12.38 1.71
CA ASP A 90 -31.83 -11.03 1.33
C ASP A 90 -30.30 -11.08 1.07
N GLY A 91 -29.74 -12.27 0.85
CA GLY A 91 -28.32 -12.52 0.70
C GLY A 91 -27.55 -12.54 2.04
N PRO A 92 -26.25 -12.80 2.01
CA PRO A 92 -25.40 -12.79 3.19
C PRO A 92 -25.23 -11.38 3.76
N LEU A 93 -24.75 -11.30 5.02
CA LEU A 93 -24.33 -10.03 5.62
C LEU A 93 -23.11 -9.48 4.88
N ILE A 94 -23.15 -8.18 4.60
CA ILE A 94 -22.11 -7.52 3.78
C ILE A 94 -20.72 -7.61 4.41
N GLN A 95 -20.63 -7.60 5.74
CA GLN A 95 -19.37 -7.74 6.48
C GLN A 95 -18.69 -9.08 6.20
N GLY A 96 -19.43 -10.19 6.35
CA GLY A 96 -18.89 -11.52 6.07
C GLY A 96 -18.53 -11.67 4.59
N LEU A 97 -19.37 -11.14 3.72
CA LEU A 97 -19.13 -11.17 2.28
C LEU A 97 -17.88 -10.38 1.87
N MET A 98 -17.66 -9.19 2.45
CA MET A 98 -16.44 -8.41 2.25
C MET A 98 -15.18 -9.14 2.74
N GLN A 99 -15.29 -9.86 3.87
CA GLN A 99 -14.18 -10.65 4.38
C GLN A 99 -13.85 -11.82 3.45
N ASN A 100 -14.85 -12.58 3.01
CA ASN A 100 -14.65 -13.68 2.06
C ASN A 100 -14.04 -13.18 0.74
N TRP A 101 -14.58 -12.09 0.17
CA TRP A 101 -14.02 -11.48 -1.02
C TRP A 101 -12.53 -11.11 -0.85
N ILE A 102 -12.16 -10.51 0.30
CA ILE A 102 -10.77 -10.17 0.56
C ILE A 102 -9.90 -11.43 0.66
N ASP A 103 -10.36 -12.46 1.37
CA ASP A 103 -9.55 -13.65 1.64
C ASP A 103 -9.44 -14.57 0.41
N ASP A 104 -10.53 -14.72 -0.34
CA ASP A 104 -10.63 -15.72 -1.41
C ASP A 104 -10.24 -15.14 -2.79
N ASP A 105 -10.46 -13.83 -3.03
CA ASP A 105 -10.25 -13.23 -4.35
C ASP A 105 -9.13 -12.18 -4.36
N VAL A 106 -9.15 -11.22 -3.40
CA VAL A 106 -8.19 -10.11 -3.41
C VAL A 106 -6.81 -10.54 -2.91
N GLN A 107 -6.73 -11.25 -1.80
CA GLN A 107 -5.46 -11.61 -1.16
C GLN A 107 -4.59 -12.54 -2.01
N PRO A 108 -5.12 -13.57 -2.70
CA PRO A 108 -4.31 -14.42 -3.58
C PRO A 108 -3.79 -13.70 -4.83
N SER A 109 -4.54 -12.70 -5.33
CA SER A 109 -4.25 -12.03 -6.61
C SER A 109 -3.50 -10.71 -6.47
N SER A 110 -3.39 -10.15 -5.25
CA SER A 110 -2.94 -8.77 -5.03
C SER A 110 -1.70 -8.66 -4.15
N LYS A 111 -0.93 -7.59 -4.36
CA LYS A 111 0.19 -7.24 -3.46
C LYS A 111 -0.34 -6.85 -2.06
N PRO A 112 0.43 -7.12 -0.97
CA PRO A 112 0.00 -6.84 0.41
C PRO A 112 -0.53 -5.42 0.64
N GLY A 113 0.09 -4.40 0.03
CA GLY A 113 -0.36 -3.02 0.13
C GLY A 113 -1.74 -2.79 -0.49
N THR A 114 -2.09 -3.49 -1.56
CA THR A 114 -3.42 -3.43 -2.20
C THR A 114 -4.48 -4.07 -1.29
N VAL A 115 -4.17 -5.21 -0.69
CA VAL A 115 -5.05 -5.90 0.27
C VAL A 115 -5.38 -4.99 1.46
N ILE A 116 -4.37 -4.34 2.04
CA ILE A 116 -4.54 -3.37 3.14
C ILE A 116 -5.51 -2.25 2.75
N GLU A 117 -5.37 -1.71 1.54
CA GLU A 117 -6.24 -0.62 1.05
C GLU A 117 -7.68 -1.09 0.83
N TYR A 118 -7.90 -2.29 0.32
CA TYR A 118 -9.25 -2.86 0.20
C TYR A 118 -9.87 -3.12 1.58
N ARG A 119 -9.13 -3.72 2.51
CA ARG A 119 -9.58 -3.92 3.91
C ARG A 119 -9.99 -2.59 4.55
N ARG A 120 -9.18 -1.54 4.37
CA ARG A 120 -9.50 -0.20 4.85
C ARG A 120 -10.82 0.32 4.27
N THR A 121 -11.06 0.11 2.98
CA THR A 121 -12.33 0.53 2.34
C THR A 121 -13.52 -0.22 2.91
N CYS A 122 -13.40 -1.53 3.13
CA CYS A 122 -14.44 -2.34 3.76
C CYS A 122 -14.74 -1.86 5.18
N THR A 123 -13.72 -1.61 5.99
CA THR A 123 -13.88 -1.07 7.35
C THR A 123 -14.60 0.28 7.33
N LEU A 124 -14.15 1.22 6.48
CA LEU A 124 -14.80 2.53 6.34
C LEU A 124 -16.25 2.42 5.88
N PHE A 125 -16.54 1.48 4.98
CA PHE A 125 -17.92 1.26 4.53
C PHE A 125 -18.81 0.76 5.67
N LEU A 126 -18.36 -0.22 6.43
CA LEU A 126 -19.10 -0.78 7.57
C LEU A 126 -19.30 0.24 8.68
N ASP A 127 -18.29 1.05 8.99
CA ASP A 127 -18.41 2.13 9.96
C ASP A 127 -19.47 3.17 9.57
N ILE A 128 -19.53 3.53 8.28
CA ILE A 128 -20.44 4.58 7.79
C ILE A 128 -21.82 4.03 7.52
N CYS A 129 -21.94 2.87 6.87
CA CYS A 129 -23.21 2.34 6.38
C CYS A 129 -23.83 1.31 7.32
N GLY A 130 -23.03 0.66 8.18
CA GLY A 130 -23.43 -0.44 9.02
C GLY A 130 -23.38 -1.79 8.29
N ASN A 131 -23.65 -2.85 9.04
CA ASN A 131 -23.70 -4.21 8.53
C ASN A 131 -25.15 -4.57 8.19
N PHE A 132 -25.40 -4.93 6.94
CA PHE A 132 -26.73 -5.30 6.42
C PHE A 132 -26.59 -6.38 5.34
N ARG A 133 -27.71 -6.99 4.92
CA ARG A 133 -27.70 -8.02 3.88
C ARG A 133 -27.45 -7.41 2.50
N ILE A 134 -26.58 -8.02 1.70
CA ILE A 134 -26.06 -7.44 0.43
C ILE A 134 -27.17 -7.10 -0.57
N ARG A 135 -28.24 -7.93 -0.67
CA ARG A 135 -29.37 -7.65 -1.57
C ARG A 135 -30.20 -6.42 -1.18
N LYS A 136 -30.00 -5.91 0.05
CA LYS A 136 -30.56 -4.62 0.51
C LYS A 136 -29.70 -3.43 0.12
N PHE A 137 -28.58 -3.63 -0.54
CA PHE A 137 -27.77 -2.52 -1.03
C PHE A 137 -28.59 -1.65 -2.00
N ARG A 138 -28.58 -0.34 -1.77
CA ARG A 138 -29.30 0.66 -2.59
C ARG A 138 -28.39 1.86 -2.80
N LYS A 139 -28.73 2.71 -3.76
CA LYS A 139 -28.03 3.98 -4.05
C LYS A 139 -27.85 4.86 -2.80
N LEU A 140 -28.78 4.77 -1.87
CA LEU A 140 -28.69 5.47 -0.58
C LEU A 140 -27.42 5.10 0.20
N HIS A 141 -27.02 3.83 0.21
CA HIS A 141 -25.82 3.38 0.91
C HIS A 141 -24.55 3.93 0.24
N ALA A 142 -24.51 3.98 -1.11
CA ALA A 142 -23.42 4.58 -1.84
C ALA A 142 -23.29 6.09 -1.56
N ASN A 143 -24.42 6.80 -1.50
CA ASN A 143 -24.45 8.24 -1.16
C ASN A 143 -24.04 8.47 0.30
N LYS A 144 -24.56 7.65 1.23
CA LYS A 144 -24.17 7.71 2.65
C LYS A 144 -22.68 7.49 2.82
N PHE A 145 -22.12 6.50 2.10
CA PHE A 145 -20.68 6.24 2.13
C PHE A 145 -19.88 7.43 1.62
N GLN A 146 -20.25 8.00 0.46
CA GLN A 146 -19.61 9.20 -0.08
C GLN A 146 -19.62 10.36 0.91
N ASN A 147 -20.79 10.69 1.46
CA ASN A 147 -20.95 11.80 2.40
C ASN A 147 -20.14 11.56 3.69
N GLY A 148 -20.14 10.32 4.20
CA GLY A 148 -19.37 9.95 5.38
C GLY A 148 -17.84 10.01 5.14
N LEU A 149 -17.37 9.71 3.93
CA LEU A 149 -15.96 9.90 3.57
C LEU A 149 -15.59 11.38 3.46
N THR A 150 -16.45 12.20 2.85
CA THR A 150 -16.24 13.66 2.74
C THR A 150 -16.23 14.32 4.13
N GLY A 151 -17.14 13.90 5.04
CA GLY A 151 -17.17 14.40 6.42
C GLY A 151 -15.98 13.99 7.29
N ARG A 152 -15.10 13.12 6.79
CA ARG A 152 -13.83 12.73 7.44
C ARG A 152 -12.61 13.49 6.87
N ASP A 153 -12.81 14.61 6.23
CA ASP A 153 -11.77 15.45 5.60
C ASP A 153 -10.86 14.71 4.62
N LEU A 154 -11.38 13.67 3.96
CA LEU A 154 -10.65 12.97 2.92
C LEU A 154 -10.68 13.79 1.62
N SER A 155 -9.52 13.87 0.95
CA SER A 155 -9.44 14.51 -0.37
C SER A 155 -10.35 13.80 -1.38
N ASP A 156 -10.86 14.55 -2.37
CA ASP A 156 -11.71 14.02 -3.46
C ASP A 156 -11.09 12.79 -4.14
N SER A 157 -9.78 12.81 -4.36
CA SER A 157 -9.05 11.67 -4.93
C SER A 157 -9.11 10.43 -4.03
N SER A 158 -9.06 10.62 -2.70
CA SER A 158 -9.21 9.53 -1.72
C SER A 158 -10.64 9.01 -1.68
N VAL A 159 -11.63 9.90 -1.67
CA VAL A 159 -13.06 9.53 -1.75
C VAL A 159 -13.31 8.72 -3.02
N ARG A 160 -12.86 9.21 -4.18
CA ARG A 160 -13.00 8.50 -5.47
C ARG A 160 -12.30 7.14 -5.46
N LYS A 161 -11.14 7.02 -4.80
CA LYS A 161 -10.44 5.74 -4.65
C LYS A 161 -11.31 4.74 -3.89
N HIS A 162 -11.85 5.11 -2.74
CA HIS A 162 -12.73 4.24 -1.95
C HIS A 162 -14.01 3.87 -2.69
N GLN A 163 -14.62 4.81 -3.41
CA GLN A 163 -15.77 4.51 -4.28
C GLN A 163 -15.41 3.51 -5.39
N THR A 164 -14.20 3.61 -5.96
CA THR A 164 -13.74 2.66 -6.98
C THR A 164 -13.52 1.28 -6.40
N GLN A 165 -12.95 1.16 -5.21
CA GLN A 165 -12.72 -0.10 -4.52
C GLN A 165 -14.04 -0.76 -4.10
N LEU A 166 -15.02 0.03 -3.60
CA LEU A 166 -16.37 -0.47 -3.33
C LEU A 166 -17.06 -0.96 -4.60
N GLN A 167 -16.89 -0.26 -5.74
CA GLN A 167 -17.43 -0.72 -7.03
C GLN A 167 -16.85 -2.07 -7.45
N VAL A 168 -15.55 -2.33 -7.20
CA VAL A 168 -14.93 -3.64 -7.49
C VAL A 168 -15.60 -4.73 -6.67
N PHE A 169 -15.81 -4.51 -5.36
CA PHE A 169 -16.53 -5.43 -4.49
C PHE A 169 -17.97 -5.69 -4.98
N LEU A 170 -18.71 -4.66 -5.38
CA LEU A 170 -20.08 -4.82 -5.88
C LEU A 170 -20.13 -5.57 -7.23
N ASN A 171 -19.14 -5.36 -8.08
CA ASN A 171 -19.02 -6.12 -9.33
C ASN A 171 -18.76 -7.61 -9.05
N TRP A 172 -17.81 -7.90 -8.16
CA TRP A 172 -17.55 -9.26 -7.71
C TRP A 172 -18.80 -9.88 -7.07
N SER A 173 -19.50 -9.16 -6.19
CA SER A 173 -20.73 -9.64 -5.57
C SER A 173 -21.83 -9.94 -6.59
N PHE A 174 -21.86 -9.25 -7.73
CA PHE A 174 -22.79 -9.55 -8.82
C PHE A 174 -22.33 -10.79 -9.61
N THR A 175 -21.04 -10.91 -9.91
CA THR A 175 -20.47 -12.07 -10.63
C THR A 175 -20.67 -13.37 -9.82
N GLU A 176 -20.53 -13.30 -8.49
CA GLU A 176 -20.77 -14.44 -7.59
C GLU A 176 -22.26 -14.60 -7.17
N GLU A 177 -23.19 -14.02 -7.93
CA GLU A 177 -24.64 -14.17 -7.76
C GLU A 177 -25.19 -13.71 -6.39
N HIS A 178 -24.41 -12.96 -5.61
CA HIS A 178 -24.86 -12.36 -4.36
C HIS A 178 -25.80 -11.18 -4.57
N LEU A 179 -25.74 -10.56 -5.75
CA LEU A 179 -26.63 -9.48 -6.20
C LEU A 179 -27.41 -9.90 -7.43
N ASP A 180 -28.71 -9.62 -7.47
CA ASP A 180 -29.60 -9.96 -8.58
C ASP A 180 -29.38 -9.07 -9.81
N LYS A 181 -28.82 -7.87 -9.61
CA LYS A 181 -28.55 -6.86 -10.67
C LYS A 181 -27.25 -6.14 -10.40
N PRO A 182 -26.53 -5.74 -11.48
CA PRO A 182 -25.31 -4.95 -11.33
C PRO A 182 -25.63 -3.58 -10.70
N VAL A 183 -24.84 -3.20 -9.70
CA VAL A 183 -24.96 -1.90 -9.02
C VAL A 183 -23.84 -0.99 -9.47
N ARG A 184 -24.20 0.19 -9.97
CA ARG A 184 -23.22 1.23 -10.36
C ARG A 184 -23.26 2.41 -9.38
N ILE A 185 -22.09 2.75 -8.86
CA ILE A 185 -21.88 3.91 -7.99
C ILE A 185 -21.51 5.12 -8.84
N LYS A 186 -22.21 6.23 -8.66
CA LYS A 186 -21.80 7.50 -9.24
C LYS A 186 -20.60 8.03 -8.47
N LYS A 187 -19.42 7.96 -9.09
CA LYS A 187 -18.18 8.45 -8.47
C LYS A 187 -18.11 9.97 -8.58
N ILE A 188 -17.52 10.61 -7.55
CA ILE A 188 -17.27 12.05 -7.60
C ILE A 188 -16.31 12.39 -8.74
N LYS A 189 -16.49 13.58 -9.31
CA LYS A 189 -15.52 14.15 -10.25
C LYS A 189 -14.34 14.69 -9.47
N VAL A 190 -13.15 14.35 -9.89
CA VAL A 190 -11.91 14.89 -9.31
C VAL A 190 -11.28 15.78 -10.37
N SER A 191 -11.15 17.07 -10.07
CA SER A 191 -10.34 17.95 -10.89
C SER A 191 -8.87 17.57 -10.69
N TYR A 192 -8.20 17.27 -11.78
CA TYR A 192 -6.78 16.97 -11.73
C TYR A 192 -6.00 18.28 -11.56
N ARG A 193 -5.27 18.39 -10.45
CA ARG A 193 -4.20 19.38 -10.28
C ARG A 193 -2.89 18.64 -10.48
N GLY A 194 -2.03 19.14 -11.36
CA GLY A 194 -0.70 18.56 -11.55
C GLY A 194 0.03 18.31 -10.21
N PRO A 195 1.04 17.45 -10.17
CA PRO A 195 1.77 17.16 -8.94
C PRO A 195 2.52 18.40 -8.44
N GLU A 196 2.61 18.61 -7.13
CA GLU A 196 3.51 19.61 -6.56
C GLU A 196 4.97 19.25 -6.84
N ILE A 197 5.73 20.18 -7.40
CA ILE A 197 7.13 20.06 -7.78
C ILE A 197 8.01 21.02 -7.00
N TYR A 198 9.28 20.72 -6.91
CA TYR A 198 10.29 21.62 -6.36
C TYR A 198 10.80 22.57 -7.44
N SER A 199 11.04 23.85 -7.07
CA SER A 199 11.86 24.76 -7.88
C SER A 199 13.35 24.40 -7.72
N GLU A 200 14.20 24.86 -8.66
CA GLU A 200 15.65 24.67 -8.54
C GLU A 200 16.24 25.31 -7.27
N ALA A 201 15.73 26.46 -6.84
CA ALA A 201 16.12 27.09 -5.59
C ALA A 201 15.79 26.19 -4.38
N GLU A 202 14.59 25.63 -4.34
CA GLU A 202 14.17 24.71 -3.27
C GLU A 202 15.00 23.42 -3.26
N LEU A 203 15.36 22.87 -4.42
CA LEU A 203 16.26 21.71 -4.53
C LEU A 203 17.63 22.00 -3.95
N LYS A 204 18.22 23.15 -4.29
CA LYS A 204 19.52 23.60 -3.75
C LYS A 204 19.48 23.78 -2.23
N ILE A 205 18.44 24.42 -1.72
CA ILE A 205 18.24 24.62 -0.27
C ILE A 205 18.10 23.27 0.46
N LEU A 206 17.30 22.35 -0.08
CA LEU A 206 17.10 21.03 0.52
C LEU A 206 18.41 20.22 0.53
N GLN A 207 19.16 20.23 -0.57
CA GLN A 207 20.46 19.57 -0.67
C GLN A 207 21.44 20.14 0.35
N ALA A 208 21.62 21.47 0.35
CA ALA A 208 22.51 22.16 1.30
C ALA A 208 22.13 21.88 2.76
N THR A 209 20.84 21.78 3.08
CA THR A 209 20.36 21.41 4.42
C THR A 209 20.80 20.00 4.83
N ILE A 210 20.75 19.03 3.90
CA ILE A 210 21.21 17.66 4.18
C ILE A 210 22.74 17.62 4.32
N GLU A 211 23.47 18.31 3.46
CA GLU A 211 24.94 18.39 3.49
C GLU A 211 25.45 19.10 4.75
N THR A 212 24.82 20.20 5.15
CA THR A 212 25.15 20.90 6.40
C THR A 212 24.93 19.99 7.62
N ALA A 213 23.86 19.21 7.64
CA ALA A 213 23.63 18.22 8.68
C ALA A 213 24.73 17.12 8.71
N LEU A 214 25.33 16.80 7.57
CA LEU A 214 26.45 15.86 7.50
C LEU A 214 27.76 16.47 8.03
N LYS A 215 27.95 17.78 7.86
CA LYS A 215 29.12 18.55 8.31
C LYS A 215 29.05 18.95 9.78
N SER A 216 27.91 18.89 10.44
CA SER A 216 27.68 19.31 11.84
C SER A 216 28.27 18.37 12.90
N ASN A 217 29.26 17.56 12.54
CA ASN A 217 29.96 16.60 13.41
C ASN A 217 29.03 15.55 14.07
N PRO A 218 28.17 14.87 13.28
CA PRO A 218 27.31 13.83 13.81
C PRO A 218 28.12 12.60 14.24
N ASN A 219 27.63 11.85 15.22
CA ASN A 219 28.23 10.55 15.57
C ASN A 219 28.15 9.56 14.36
N SER A 220 28.89 8.45 14.43
CA SER A 220 29.02 7.50 13.31
C SER A 220 27.67 6.96 12.82
N PHE A 221 26.72 6.70 13.71
CA PHE A 221 25.37 6.26 13.38
C PHE A 221 24.58 7.38 12.65
N GLN A 222 24.57 8.57 13.21
CA GLN A 222 23.89 9.74 12.62
C GLN A 222 24.49 10.07 11.24
N LYS A 223 25.82 10.03 11.11
CA LYS A 223 26.53 10.26 9.85
C LYS A 223 26.06 9.29 8.77
N ARG A 224 25.91 7.99 9.11
CA ARG A 224 25.38 6.96 8.18
C ARG A 224 23.94 7.26 7.79
N CYS A 225 23.08 7.60 8.76
CA CYS A 225 21.70 7.96 8.48
C CYS A 225 21.60 9.14 7.52
N ILE A 226 22.37 10.23 7.77
CA ILE A 226 22.34 11.41 6.93
C ILE A 226 22.93 11.13 5.55
N LYS A 227 23.99 10.32 5.44
CA LYS A 227 24.50 9.86 4.14
C LYS A 227 23.41 9.14 3.33
N ASN A 228 22.63 8.25 3.96
CA ASN A 228 21.50 7.59 3.29
C ASN A 228 20.39 8.58 2.88
N HIS A 229 20.17 9.66 3.63
CA HIS A 229 19.24 10.72 3.23
C HIS A 229 19.74 11.47 1.98
N LEU A 230 21.03 11.79 1.94
CA LEU A 230 21.66 12.43 0.78
C LEU A 230 21.62 11.51 -0.46
N ARG A 231 21.98 10.24 -0.30
CA ARG A 231 21.88 9.21 -1.34
C ARG A 231 20.47 9.13 -1.92
N ALA A 232 19.46 9.04 -1.06
CA ALA A 232 18.07 8.97 -1.49
C ALA A 232 17.61 10.25 -2.22
N PHE A 233 18.03 11.41 -1.74
CA PHE A 233 17.76 12.69 -2.39
C PHE A 233 18.37 12.77 -3.78
N MET A 234 19.68 12.50 -3.90
CA MET A 234 20.40 12.56 -5.17
C MET A 234 19.81 11.58 -6.20
N LEU A 235 19.55 10.36 -5.77
CA LEU A 235 18.95 9.37 -6.67
C LEU A 235 17.53 9.78 -7.10
N ALA A 236 16.69 10.25 -6.18
CA ALA A 236 15.32 10.68 -6.50
C ALA A 236 15.30 11.89 -7.44
N ARG A 237 16.19 12.86 -7.24
CA ARG A 237 16.32 14.07 -8.07
C ARG A 237 16.72 13.75 -9.50
N HIS A 238 17.72 12.89 -9.68
CA HIS A 238 18.44 12.73 -10.95
C HIS A 238 18.05 11.47 -11.74
N SER A 239 17.33 10.51 -11.14
CA SER A 239 16.96 9.24 -11.82
C SER A 239 15.48 9.02 -12.01
N VAL A 240 14.63 9.88 -11.46
CA VAL A 240 13.16 9.78 -11.45
C VAL A 240 12.62 8.39 -11.01
N LEU A 241 13.39 7.67 -10.21
CA LEU A 241 12.98 6.37 -9.65
C LEU A 241 11.79 6.53 -8.68
N ARG A 242 10.98 5.48 -8.57
CA ARG A 242 9.92 5.42 -7.54
C ARG A 242 10.51 5.19 -6.15
N ASN A 243 9.84 5.66 -5.11
CA ASN A 243 10.31 5.48 -3.72
C ASN A 243 10.67 4.01 -3.40
N GLY A 244 9.85 3.06 -3.85
CA GLY A 244 10.11 1.63 -3.63
C GLY A 244 11.31 1.11 -4.44
N GLU A 245 11.60 1.71 -5.58
CA GLU A 245 12.76 1.37 -6.41
C GLU A 245 14.05 1.89 -5.75
N ILE A 246 14.02 3.11 -5.18
CA ILE A 246 15.14 3.69 -4.41
C ILE A 246 15.40 2.87 -3.14
N LEU A 247 14.35 2.54 -2.40
CA LEU A 247 14.42 1.81 -1.14
C LEU A 247 15.08 0.43 -1.32
N ASN A 248 14.73 -0.26 -2.41
CA ASN A 248 15.10 -1.64 -2.65
C ASN A 248 16.19 -1.79 -3.73
N LEU A 249 16.99 -0.75 -3.95
CA LEU A 249 18.07 -0.76 -4.95
C LEU A 249 19.32 -1.46 -4.40
N PRO A 250 19.72 -2.63 -4.95
CA PRO A 250 21.01 -3.24 -4.60
C PRO A 250 22.16 -2.48 -5.26
N LEU A 251 23.33 -2.46 -4.64
CA LEU A 251 24.54 -1.82 -5.22
C LEU A 251 24.93 -2.39 -6.58
N ARG A 252 24.76 -3.70 -6.77
CA ARG A 252 25.05 -4.38 -8.06
C ARG A 252 24.17 -3.90 -9.23
N HIS A 253 23.13 -3.11 -8.96
CA HIS A 253 22.31 -2.52 -10.01
C HIS A 253 22.78 -1.12 -10.44
N LEU A 254 23.84 -0.60 -9.82
CA LEU A 254 24.53 0.61 -10.24
C LEU A 254 25.65 0.22 -11.21
N LEU A 255 25.38 0.30 -12.49
CA LEU A 255 26.31 -0.05 -13.57
C LEU A 255 27.10 1.22 -13.93
N LEU A 256 28.12 1.55 -13.11
CA LEU A 256 28.83 2.84 -13.21
C LEU A 256 29.58 2.96 -14.51
N ASP A 257 30.25 1.89 -15.00
CA ASP A 257 30.99 1.90 -16.24
C ASP A 257 30.09 2.13 -17.46
N GLU A 258 28.83 1.66 -17.38
CA GLU A 258 27.84 1.83 -18.42
C GLU A 258 26.98 3.10 -18.23
N THR A 259 27.19 3.84 -17.14
CA THR A 259 26.38 5.01 -16.73
C THR A 259 24.87 4.71 -16.64
N LEU A 260 24.53 3.50 -16.19
CA LEU A 260 23.16 3.00 -16.11
C LEU A 260 22.76 2.54 -14.71
N ILE A 261 21.48 2.69 -14.37
CA ILE A 261 20.84 2.09 -13.20
C ILE A 261 19.89 1.01 -13.69
N ARG A 262 20.12 -0.23 -13.27
CA ARG A 262 19.19 -1.33 -13.53
C ARG A 262 18.04 -1.32 -12.53
N VAL A 263 16.83 -1.23 -13.01
CA VAL A 263 15.60 -1.27 -12.20
C VAL A 263 14.85 -2.55 -12.50
N SER A 264 15.01 -3.55 -11.66
CA SER A 264 14.42 -4.89 -11.85
C SER A 264 13.89 -5.44 -10.54
N ALA A 265 13.30 -6.64 -10.56
CA ALA A 265 12.94 -7.38 -9.35
C ALA A 265 14.17 -7.72 -8.52
N VAL A 266 13.98 -7.88 -7.21
CA VAL A 266 15.00 -8.27 -6.24
C VAL A 266 14.49 -9.48 -5.47
N PRO A 267 14.67 -10.69 -6.00
CA PRO A 267 14.12 -11.93 -5.45
C PRO A 267 14.53 -12.21 -4.01
N GLU A 268 15.72 -11.78 -3.61
CA GLU A 268 16.29 -12.03 -2.27
C GLU A 268 15.44 -11.41 -1.14
N ILE A 269 14.62 -10.41 -1.48
CA ILE A 269 13.70 -9.76 -0.53
C ILE A 269 12.25 -9.87 -0.98
N ASP A 270 11.95 -10.76 -1.93
CA ASP A 270 10.60 -10.92 -2.53
C ASP A 270 9.99 -9.60 -3.00
N TRP A 271 10.82 -8.73 -3.60
CA TRP A 271 10.38 -7.44 -4.09
C TRP A 271 10.39 -7.39 -5.61
N SER A 272 9.35 -6.78 -6.18
CA SER A 272 9.26 -6.51 -7.61
C SER A 272 8.78 -5.09 -7.90
N THR A 273 9.18 -4.56 -9.05
CA THR A 273 8.69 -3.27 -9.54
C THR A 273 7.16 -3.27 -9.67
N LYS A 274 6.55 -2.09 -9.68
CA LYS A 274 5.08 -1.97 -9.81
C LYS A 274 4.55 -2.60 -11.10
N THR A 275 5.30 -2.48 -12.19
CA THR A 275 4.94 -3.00 -13.52
C THR A 275 5.51 -4.40 -13.80
N ARG A 276 6.30 -4.96 -12.89
CA ARG A 276 7.05 -6.22 -13.07
C ARG A 276 8.00 -6.23 -14.28
N GLN A 277 8.26 -5.07 -14.88
CA GLN A 277 9.17 -4.91 -16.01
C GLN A 277 10.51 -4.39 -15.54
N GLU A 278 11.58 -4.92 -16.13
CA GLU A 278 12.93 -4.40 -16.01
C GLU A 278 13.11 -3.19 -16.93
N ARG A 279 13.91 -2.23 -16.49
CA ARG A 279 14.37 -1.11 -17.32
C ARG A 279 15.71 -0.62 -16.85
N PHE A 280 16.40 0.05 -17.76
CA PHE A 280 17.64 0.78 -17.49
C PHE A 280 17.37 2.28 -17.51
N VAL A 281 17.90 2.97 -16.51
CA VAL A 281 17.78 4.43 -16.36
C VAL A 281 19.17 5.04 -16.51
N PRO A 282 19.40 5.88 -17.53
CA PRO A 282 20.68 6.56 -17.70
C PRO A 282 20.97 7.50 -16.53
N MET A 283 22.24 7.56 -16.14
CA MET A 283 22.72 8.54 -15.16
C MET A 283 23.11 9.83 -15.87
N ASN A 284 22.71 10.98 -15.35
CA ASN A 284 23.29 12.24 -15.78
C ASN A 284 24.69 12.42 -15.15
N PRO A 285 25.52 13.34 -15.67
CA PRO A 285 26.89 13.53 -15.17
C PRO A 285 26.98 13.79 -13.67
N GLU A 286 26.07 14.59 -13.12
CA GLU A 286 26.05 14.95 -11.69
C GLU A 286 25.78 13.73 -10.79
N LEU A 287 24.81 12.88 -11.17
CA LEU A 287 24.53 11.64 -10.44
C LEU A 287 25.68 10.65 -10.55
N HIS A 288 26.24 10.49 -11.74
CA HIS A 288 27.34 9.57 -11.98
C HIS A 288 28.57 9.91 -11.14
N GLU A 289 28.98 11.18 -11.11
CA GLU A 289 30.09 11.65 -10.29
C GLU A 289 29.79 11.47 -8.79
N PHE A 290 28.60 11.83 -8.34
CA PHE A 290 28.18 11.57 -6.96
C PHE A 290 28.30 10.10 -6.59
N LEU A 291 27.85 9.19 -7.45
CA LEU A 291 27.89 7.76 -7.20
C LEU A 291 29.30 7.21 -7.20
N LYS A 292 30.19 7.68 -8.08
CA LYS A 292 31.60 7.31 -8.08
C LYS A 292 32.26 7.63 -6.73
N ILE A 293 32.08 8.85 -6.25
CA ILE A 293 32.63 9.29 -4.96
C ILE A 293 32.02 8.49 -3.80
N ASP A 294 30.70 8.28 -3.82
CA ASP A 294 30.00 7.51 -2.78
C ASP A 294 30.50 6.05 -2.72
N MET A 295 30.77 5.43 -3.88
CA MET A 295 31.27 4.05 -3.95
C MET A 295 32.65 3.89 -3.38
N GLN A 296 33.55 4.87 -3.53
CA GLN A 296 34.90 4.86 -2.94
C GLN A 296 34.87 4.82 -1.39
N GLY A 297 33.85 5.42 -0.79
CA GLY A 297 33.68 5.48 0.68
C GLY A 297 32.85 4.37 1.28
N ARG A 298 32.48 3.34 0.52
CA ARG A 298 31.65 2.21 1.01
C ARG A 298 32.50 1.11 1.63
N GLN A 299 31.85 0.40 2.56
CA GLN A 299 32.46 -0.78 3.20
C GLN A 299 32.10 -2.04 2.38
N SER A 300 32.99 -3.03 2.38
CA SER A 300 32.84 -4.25 1.58
C SER A 300 31.59 -5.08 1.90
N GLN A 301 31.04 -4.97 3.10
CA GLN A 301 29.82 -5.65 3.51
C GLN A 301 28.53 -4.95 3.03
N GLU A 302 28.60 -3.69 2.60
CA GLU A 302 27.40 -2.98 2.10
C GLU A 302 26.91 -3.62 0.80
N ARG A 303 25.61 -3.90 0.74
CA ARG A 303 24.95 -4.54 -0.43
C ARG A 303 23.85 -3.69 -1.03
N TRP A 304 23.34 -2.74 -0.26
CA TRP A 304 22.21 -1.90 -0.65
C TRP A 304 22.67 -0.47 -0.88
N PHE A 305 22.00 0.20 -1.82
CA PHE A 305 22.26 1.63 -2.02
C PHE A 305 22.01 2.43 -0.74
N LEU A 306 20.89 2.14 -0.05
CA LEU A 306 20.59 2.65 1.29
C LEU A 306 20.88 1.54 2.31
N ASP A 307 22.13 1.41 2.73
CA ASP A 307 22.61 0.34 3.60
C ASP A 307 22.66 0.77 5.07
N ASN A 308 22.41 -0.17 5.97
CA ASN A 308 22.53 0.01 7.42
C ASN A 308 23.99 -0.13 7.95
N GLY A 309 24.95 -0.33 7.07
CA GLY A 309 26.38 -0.56 7.36
C GLY A 309 26.70 -1.99 7.79
N LYS A 310 25.75 -2.92 7.69
CA LYS A 310 25.89 -4.35 8.04
C LYS A 310 25.39 -5.25 6.90
N GLY A 311 25.28 -4.72 5.67
CA GLY A 311 24.78 -5.45 4.51
C GLY A 311 23.26 -5.59 4.43
N GLY A 312 22.52 -4.90 5.30
CA GLY A 312 21.07 -4.84 5.28
C GLY A 312 20.53 -3.47 4.84
N GLN A 313 19.25 -3.40 4.52
CA GLN A 313 18.60 -2.14 4.17
C GLN A 313 18.53 -1.18 5.37
N ALA A 314 18.77 0.12 5.12
CA ALA A 314 18.68 1.17 6.16
C ALA A 314 17.24 1.48 6.58
N PHE A 315 16.27 1.22 5.72
CA PHE A 315 14.85 1.48 5.95
C PHE A 315 14.04 0.23 5.57
N SER A 316 13.09 -0.13 6.41
CA SER A 316 12.20 -1.27 6.17
C SER A 316 10.99 -0.90 5.31
N THR A 317 10.62 0.39 5.26
CA THR A 317 9.41 0.85 4.57
C THR A 317 9.63 2.18 3.85
N ASN A 318 8.85 2.41 2.79
CA ASN A 318 8.78 3.69 2.10
C ASN A 318 8.38 4.86 3.04
N SER A 319 7.59 4.57 4.07
CA SER A 319 7.16 5.58 5.06
C SER A 319 8.35 6.09 5.87
N GLN A 320 9.22 5.19 6.36
CA GLN A 320 10.42 5.57 7.10
C GLN A 320 11.35 6.44 6.27
N LEU A 321 11.63 6.04 5.03
CA LEU A 321 12.45 6.82 4.10
C LEU A 321 11.84 8.20 3.81
N THR A 322 10.53 8.26 3.57
CA THR A 322 9.80 9.51 3.32
C THR A 322 9.84 10.43 4.55
N GLN A 323 9.67 9.87 5.76
CA GLN A 323 9.73 10.66 7.00
C GLN A 323 11.14 11.21 7.27
N ALA A 324 12.18 10.45 6.94
CA ALA A 324 13.56 10.90 7.07
C ALA A 324 13.81 12.18 6.26
N LEU A 325 13.40 12.20 4.99
CA LEU A 325 13.53 13.37 4.12
C LEU A 325 12.55 14.49 4.48
N ARG A 326 11.38 14.18 5.03
CA ARG A 326 10.43 15.19 5.53
C ARG A 326 11.03 16.05 6.63
N ARG A 327 11.87 15.48 7.50
CA ARG A 327 12.56 16.25 8.56
C ARG A 327 13.48 17.34 7.98
N HIS A 328 14.26 17.00 6.94
CA HIS A 328 15.11 17.99 6.25
C HIS A 328 14.25 19.04 5.54
N LYS A 329 13.22 18.61 4.81
CA LYS A 329 12.26 19.49 4.15
C LYS A 329 11.65 20.52 5.13
N LYS A 330 11.23 20.05 6.31
CA LYS A 330 10.68 20.92 7.37
C LYS A 330 11.73 21.91 7.92
N ARG A 331 12.98 21.45 8.10
CA ARG A 331 14.07 22.32 8.60
C ARG A 331 14.39 23.49 7.67
N CYS A 332 14.23 23.33 6.38
CA CYS A 332 14.44 24.39 5.40
C CYS A 332 13.15 25.15 4.99
N GLY A 333 12.07 24.99 5.75
CA GLY A 333 10.83 25.77 5.53
C GLY A 333 10.00 25.33 4.32
N LEU A 334 10.32 24.20 3.67
CA LEU A 334 9.62 23.71 2.48
C LEU A 334 8.40 22.86 2.85
N ASP A 335 7.52 23.34 3.71
CA ASP A 335 6.39 22.53 4.23
C ASP A 335 5.03 22.91 3.62
N ARG A 336 5.02 23.27 2.32
CA ARG A 336 3.76 23.54 1.62
C ARG A 336 2.96 22.26 1.36
N VAL A 337 1.63 22.43 1.34
CA VAL A 337 0.67 21.33 1.12
C VAL A 337 0.89 20.68 -0.24
N GLY A 338 0.86 19.34 -0.28
CA GLY A 338 1.03 18.59 -1.51
C GLY A 338 2.47 18.29 -1.93
N LEU A 339 3.46 19.03 -1.43
CA LEU A 339 4.88 18.79 -1.71
C LEU A 339 5.39 17.58 -0.93
N LYS A 340 5.47 16.44 -1.59
CA LYS A 340 5.88 15.15 -0.99
C LYS A 340 7.39 14.96 -1.12
N PRO A 341 8.10 14.59 -0.04
CA PRO A 341 9.57 14.60 -0.01
C PRO A 341 10.25 13.91 -1.20
N LEU A 342 9.91 12.67 -1.48
CA LEU A 342 10.51 11.89 -2.60
C LEU A 342 9.66 11.92 -3.86
N GLN A 343 8.35 11.77 -3.73
CA GLN A 343 7.48 11.71 -4.89
C GLN A 343 7.51 13.01 -5.70
N SER A 344 7.60 14.16 -5.03
CA SER A 344 7.72 15.45 -5.72
C SER A 344 9.09 15.62 -6.39
N LEU A 345 10.19 15.06 -5.87
CA LEU A 345 11.49 15.03 -6.56
C LEU A 345 11.37 14.30 -7.91
N ARG A 346 10.74 13.12 -7.91
CA ARG A 346 10.46 12.39 -9.15
C ARG A 346 9.56 13.20 -10.09
N SER A 347 8.49 13.82 -9.57
CA SER A 347 7.60 14.66 -10.38
C SER A 347 8.34 15.85 -10.97
N THR A 348 9.25 16.47 -10.20
CA THR A 348 10.12 17.56 -10.67
C THR A 348 10.99 17.09 -11.83
N GLY A 349 11.67 15.95 -11.69
CA GLY A 349 12.52 15.42 -12.74
C GLY A 349 11.75 15.10 -14.03
N ILE A 350 10.56 14.50 -13.93
CA ILE A 350 9.71 14.22 -15.10
C ILE A 350 9.28 15.53 -15.77
N THR A 351 8.78 16.50 -14.99
CA THR A 351 8.33 17.80 -15.50
C THR A 351 9.50 18.55 -16.16
N SER A 352 10.67 18.55 -15.53
CA SER A 352 11.89 19.18 -16.09
C SER A 352 12.33 18.53 -17.39
N MET A 353 12.35 17.20 -17.50
CA MET A 353 12.68 16.52 -18.76
C MET A 353 11.74 16.92 -19.89
N LEU A 354 10.42 16.99 -19.60
CA LEU A 354 9.42 17.38 -20.58
C LEU A 354 9.56 18.86 -20.99
N ALA A 355 9.76 19.75 -20.00
CA ALA A 355 9.95 21.17 -20.24
C ALA A 355 11.23 21.50 -21.07
N ASN A 356 12.27 20.66 -20.94
CA ASN A 356 13.50 20.78 -21.73
C ASN A 356 13.45 20.00 -23.07
N GLY A 357 12.26 19.72 -23.61
CA GLY A 357 12.09 19.11 -24.94
C GLY A 357 12.29 17.59 -24.97
N GLY A 358 12.32 16.92 -23.83
CA GLY A 358 12.41 15.46 -23.77
C GLY A 358 11.20 14.79 -24.44
N LYS A 359 11.45 13.89 -25.40
CA LYS A 359 10.37 13.16 -26.07
C LYS A 359 9.59 12.31 -25.07
N MET A 360 8.27 12.42 -25.11
CA MET A 360 7.36 11.78 -24.15
C MET A 360 7.62 10.28 -23.98
N ASP A 361 7.84 9.55 -25.08
CA ASP A 361 8.08 8.11 -25.05
C ASP A 361 9.35 7.74 -24.30
N PHE A 362 10.42 8.53 -24.40
CA PHE A 362 11.64 8.32 -23.66
C PHE A 362 11.45 8.64 -22.17
N VAL A 363 10.75 9.75 -21.86
CA VAL A 363 10.42 10.08 -20.46
C VAL A 363 9.57 9.00 -19.83
N MET A 364 8.59 8.45 -20.57
CA MET A 364 7.78 7.32 -20.12
C MET A 364 8.62 6.07 -19.82
N LYS A 365 9.55 5.71 -20.72
CA LYS A 365 10.45 4.57 -20.55
C LYS A 365 11.33 4.74 -19.31
N ILE A 366 11.99 5.89 -19.16
CA ILE A 366 12.83 6.21 -18.00
C ILE A 366 12.00 6.15 -16.70
N ALA A 367 10.86 6.81 -16.67
CA ALA A 367 9.97 6.82 -15.51
C ALA A 367 9.27 5.46 -15.25
N GLY A 368 9.21 4.56 -16.24
CA GLY A 368 8.48 3.30 -16.17
C GLY A 368 6.96 3.52 -16.07
N HIS A 369 6.41 4.45 -16.86
CA HIS A 369 4.98 4.68 -16.98
C HIS A 369 4.39 3.79 -18.07
N SER A 370 3.44 2.94 -17.71
CA SER A 370 2.70 2.10 -18.67
C SER A 370 1.52 2.83 -19.32
N ASN A 371 1.07 3.92 -18.69
CA ASN A 371 -0.05 4.72 -19.19
C ASN A 371 0.43 6.14 -19.56
N PRO A 372 0.27 6.57 -20.84
CA PRO A 372 0.66 7.89 -21.30
C PRO A 372 0.03 9.04 -20.49
N GLN A 373 -1.20 8.87 -20.03
CA GLN A 373 -1.89 9.87 -19.23
C GLN A 373 -1.11 10.22 -17.94
N THR A 374 -0.37 9.26 -17.37
CA THR A 374 0.46 9.52 -16.18
C THR A 374 1.57 10.53 -16.48
N THR A 375 2.16 10.49 -17.67
CA THR A 375 3.19 11.45 -18.09
C THR A 375 2.57 12.76 -18.56
N LEU A 376 1.48 12.72 -19.31
CA LEU A 376 0.72 13.93 -19.73
C LEU A 376 0.30 14.79 -18.54
N ASN A 377 -0.03 14.15 -17.42
CA ASN A 377 -0.39 14.87 -16.20
C ASN A 377 0.74 15.77 -15.65
N HIS A 378 1.99 15.55 -16.05
CA HIS A 378 3.11 16.44 -15.73
C HIS A 378 3.21 17.64 -16.68
N TYR A 379 2.69 17.50 -17.92
CA TYR A 379 2.64 18.63 -18.85
C TYR A 379 1.72 19.76 -18.39
N VAL A 380 0.61 19.44 -17.74
CA VAL A 380 -0.41 20.44 -17.30
C VAL A 380 0.18 21.47 -16.33
N ARG A 381 1.35 21.20 -15.75
CA ARG A 381 2.06 22.12 -14.81
C ARG A 381 3.33 22.74 -15.35
N SER A 382 3.74 22.40 -16.56
CA SER A 382 4.87 23.08 -17.19
C SER A 382 4.39 24.46 -17.68
N GLU A 383 4.38 25.43 -16.80
CA GLU A 383 4.13 26.84 -17.11
C GLU A 383 5.13 27.41 -18.16
N ASN A 384 6.13 26.61 -18.53
CA ASN A 384 7.19 26.94 -19.49
C ASN A 384 6.99 26.31 -20.87
N PHE A 385 5.82 25.71 -21.17
CA PHE A 385 5.49 25.47 -22.56
C PHE A 385 5.11 26.82 -23.18
N ASP A 386 6.07 27.38 -23.88
CA ASP A 386 5.77 28.53 -24.74
C ASP A 386 4.88 28.00 -25.87
N LEU A 387 3.56 28.27 -25.72
CA LEU A 387 2.58 27.93 -26.73
C LEU A 387 2.96 28.59 -28.06
N GLN A 388 3.68 29.72 -28.01
CA GLN A 388 4.17 30.42 -29.19
C GLN A 388 5.26 29.59 -29.91
N ASP A 389 6.20 28.99 -29.17
CA ASP A 389 7.22 28.08 -29.76
C ASP A 389 6.56 26.89 -30.42
N THR A 390 5.52 26.34 -29.81
CA THR A 390 4.75 25.23 -30.42
C THR A 390 4.04 25.66 -31.68
N VAL A 391 3.44 26.87 -31.72
CA VAL A 391 2.78 27.41 -32.92
C VAL A 391 3.80 27.74 -34.00
N ASN A 392 5.00 28.23 -33.64
CA ASN A 392 6.08 28.53 -34.57
C ASN A 392 6.58 27.28 -35.35
N LEU A 393 6.38 26.07 -34.80
CA LEU A 393 6.65 24.82 -35.53
C LEU A 393 5.74 24.59 -36.73
N LEU A 394 4.62 25.31 -36.84
CA LEU A 394 3.73 25.27 -38.01
C LEU A 394 4.27 26.11 -39.18
N SER A 395 5.31 26.91 -38.93
CA SER A 395 5.88 27.84 -39.93
C SER A 395 7.16 27.31 -40.60
N ASN A 396 7.56 26.05 -40.27
CA ASN A 396 8.70 25.34 -40.88
C ASN A 396 8.14 24.18 -41.77
#